data_e4c71424dc108403968de655c8b434a6
#
_entry.id   e4c71424dc108403968de655c8b434a6
#
_cell.length_a   1.000
_cell.length_b   1.000
_cell.length_c   1.000
_cell.angle_alpha   90.00
_cell.angle_beta   90.00
_cell.angle_gamma   90.00
#
_symmetry.space_group_name_H-M   'P 1'
#
loop_
_entity.id
_entity.type
_entity.pdbx_description
1 polymer ?
#
loop_
_entity_poly.entity_id
_entity_poly.type
_entity_poly.pdbx_seq_one_letter_code
_entity_poly.pdbx_strand_id
1 'polypeptide(L)'
;MKNARDLPSPTQWRDNPFDEDLVDRDYIFSIDGLGTFPKHFCKISYLLSRPFIRKFRTAIDIGCRLGEFTCQMQRDFRRIYAFDPNLWRPFRYNVDLNKVMHYRCALGDEVCDIEMFGGTHSSSSGGDFKTVPVYTLDMFDFKDVDYIKIDVEGFEKKVLLRAQRTLDRYNPLIVIEQNHVVLEGERQYAAKEFLESIGYRQVAVDDRGWDFVMVRD
;
A
#
# COMPACT_ATOMS: atom_id res chain seq x y z
N MET A 1 -17.14 25.32 3.27
CA MET A 1 -15.84 24.75 2.84
C MET A 1 -15.29 24.00 4.04
N LYS A 2 -15.16 22.67 3.98
CA LYS A 2 -14.44 21.92 5.02
C LYS A 2 -12.99 22.39 4.98
N ASN A 3 -12.45 22.82 6.13
CA ASN A 3 -11.05 23.23 6.23
C ASN A 3 -10.17 22.13 5.65
N ALA A 4 -9.28 22.49 4.73
CA ALA A 4 -8.28 21.56 4.22
C ALA A 4 -7.47 21.09 5.45
N ARG A 5 -7.52 19.78 5.72
CA ARG A 5 -6.71 19.19 6.78
C ARG A 5 -5.25 19.20 6.31
N ASP A 6 -4.34 19.64 7.17
CA ASP A 6 -2.91 19.57 6.88
C ASP A 6 -2.48 18.12 6.66
N LEU A 7 -1.57 17.93 5.72
CA LEU A 7 -0.99 16.61 5.46
C LEU A 7 -0.28 16.08 6.71
N PRO A 8 -0.39 14.77 6.99
CA PRO A 8 0.34 14.17 8.10
C PRO A 8 1.84 14.21 7.82
N SER A 9 2.62 14.41 8.86
CA SER A 9 4.08 14.22 8.79
C SER A 9 4.40 12.72 8.76
N PRO A 10 5.51 12.32 8.11
CA PRO A 10 6.00 10.96 8.20
C PRO A 10 6.23 10.54 9.66
N THR A 11 6.00 9.26 9.95
CA THR A 11 6.25 8.67 11.27
C THR A 11 7.72 8.84 11.65
N GLN A 12 7.98 9.43 12.81
CA GLN A 12 9.34 9.55 13.34
C GLN A 12 9.69 8.28 14.11
N TRP A 13 10.54 7.46 13.53
CA TRP A 13 11.11 6.30 14.18
C TRP A 13 12.34 6.69 15.01
N ARG A 14 12.53 6.05 16.18
CA ARG A 14 13.68 6.36 17.05
C ARG A 14 14.99 5.79 16.54
N ASP A 15 14.91 4.72 15.78
CA ASP A 15 16.04 3.97 15.24
C ASP A 15 15.66 3.32 13.90
N ASN A 16 16.65 2.90 13.16
CA ASN A 16 16.51 2.13 11.93
C ASN A 16 17.27 0.80 12.08
N PRO A 17 16.69 -0.19 12.79
CA PRO A 17 17.36 -1.48 13.07
C PRO A 17 17.30 -2.46 11.88
N PHE A 18 17.01 -1.98 10.69
CA PHE A 18 16.89 -2.78 9.48
C PHE A 18 18.19 -3.53 9.17
N ASP A 19 18.06 -4.81 8.85
CA ASP A 19 19.12 -5.71 8.41
C ASP A 19 18.99 -5.94 6.89
N GLU A 20 19.96 -5.53 6.09
CA GLU A 20 19.93 -5.63 4.63
C GLU A 20 19.78 -7.07 4.14
N ASP A 21 20.32 -8.05 4.86
CA ASP A 21 20.18 -9.46 4.52
C ASP A 21 18.74 -9.95 4.57
N LEU A 22 17.85 -9.23 5.29
CA LEU A 22 16.44 -9.56 5.39
C LEU A 22 15.72 -9.52 4.03
N VAL A 23 16.20 -8.72 3.09
CA VAL A 23 15.59 -8.59 1.76
C VAL A 23 15.59 -9.94 1.02
N ASP A 24 16.63 -10.73 1.17
CA ASP A 24 16.76 -12.03 0.50
C ASP A 24 16.12 -13.21 1.28
N ARG A 25 15.77 -13.01 2.53
CA ARG A 25 15.08 -14.02 3.35
C ARG A 25 13.62 -14.20 2.90
N ASP A 26 13.06 -15.38 3.17
CA ASP A 26 11.65 -15.67 2.86
C ASP A 26 10.68 -15.29 4.00
N TYR A 27 11.16 -14.56 4.98
CA TYR A 27 10.38 -14.07 6.12
C TYR A 27 10.71 -12.63 6.45
N ILE A 28 9.81 -11.99 7.18
CA ILE A 28 9.99 -10.71 7.86
C ILE A 28 9.73 -10.89 9.36
N PHE A 29 10.13 -9.91 10.16
CA PHE A 29 9.77 -9.89 11.57
C PHE A 29 8.27 -9.67 11.76
N SER A 30 7.66 -10.52 12.59
CA SER A 30 6.28 -10.41 13.01
C SER A 30 6.14 -9.50 14.22
N ILE A 31 4.94 -9.49 14.80
CA ILE A 31 4.57 -8.70 15.96
C ILE A 31 5.67 -8.75 17.03
N ASP A 32 6.09 -7.58 17.51
CA ASP A 32 7.10 -7.35 18.56
C ASP A 32 8.53 -7.84 18.25
N GLY A 33 8.82 -8.23 17.02
CA GLY A 33 10.16 -8.68 16.61
C GLY A 33 10.57 -10.06 17.18
N LEU A 34 9.64 -10.77 17.82
CA LEU A 34 9.88 -12.06 18.48
C LEU A 34 9.56 -13.27 17.61
N GLY A 35 8.95 -13.06 16.45
CA GLY A 35 8.60 -14.12 15.51
C GLY A 35 8.86 -13.71 14.08
N THR A 36 8.58 -14.61 13.15
CA THR A 36 8.72 -14.36 11.72
C THR A 36 7.39 -14.58 11.01
N PHE A 37 7.20 -13.86 9.91
CA PHE A 37 6.04 -13.96 9.04
C PHE A 37 6.50 -14.26 7.61
N PRO A 38 5.91 -15.27 6.93
CA PRO A 38 6.26 -15.58 5.55
C PRO A 38 5.92 -14.41 4.62
N LYS A 39 6.83 -14.04 3.73
CA LYS A 39 6.60 -12.98 2.74
C LYS A 39 6.48 -13.51 1.30
N HIS A 40 6.37 -14.81 1.11
CA HIS A 40 6.43 -15.42 -0.20
C HIS A 40 5.33 -14.91 -1.15
N PHE A 41 4.10 -14.67 -0.69
CA PHE A 41 3.03 -14.14 -1.54
C PHE A 41 3.36 -12.74 -2.05
N CYS A 42 3.76 -11.83 -1.17
CA CYS A 42 4.15 -10.48 -1.55
C CYS A 42 5.39 -10.47 -2.46
N LYS A 43 6.33 -11.41 -2.21
CA LYS A 43 7.51 -11.61 -3.04
C LYS A 43 7.12 -12.08 -4.45
N ILE A 44 6.20 -13.05 -4.57
CA ILE A 44 5.69 -13.53 -5.87
C ILE A 44 5.02 -12.39 -6.63
N SER A 45 4.07 -11.69 -6.01
CA SER A 45 3.35 -10.58 -6.65
C SER A 45 4.29 -9.46 -7.10
N TYR A 46 5.30 -9.12 -6.29
CA TYR A 46 6.32 -8.16 -6.69
C TYR A 46 7.14 -8.65 -7.88
N LEU A 47 7.64 -9.90 -7.84
CA LEU A 47 8.44 -10.48 -8.92
C LEU A 47 7.66 -10.60 -10.23
N LEU A 48 6.36 -10.93 -10.17
CA LEU A 48 5.47 -10.93 -11.33
C LEU A 48 5.30 -9.53 -11.95
N SER A 49 5.27 -8.49 -11.14
CA SER A 49 5.10 -7.12 -11.60
C SER A 49 6.39 -6.50 -12.13
N ARG A 50 7.54 -6.91 -11.60
CA ARG A 50 8.86 -6.30 -11.84
C ARG A 50 9.25 -6.18 -13.31
N PRO A 51 9.01 -7.16 -14.21
CA PRO A 51 9.35 -7.05 -15.63
C PRO A 51 8.64 -5.91 -16.38
N PHE A 52 7.53 -5.41 -15.84
CA PHE A 52 6.72 -4.35 -16.44
C PHE A 52 7.05 -2.96 -15.89
N ILE A 53 7.93 -2.86 -14.89
CA ILE A 53 8.34 -1.59 -14.30
C ILE A 53 9.33 -0.89 -15.24
N ARG A 54 8.98 0.32 -15.68
CA ARG A 54 9.81 1.09 -16.64
C ARG A 54 10.95 1.84 -15.95
N LYS A 55 10.73 2.31 -14.71
CA LYS A 55 11.70 3.08 -13.92
C LYS A 55 11.52 2.74 -12.44
N PHE A 56 12.58 2.93 -11.66
CA PHE A 56 12.61 2.61 -10.22
C PHE A 56 12.89 3.86 -9.37
N ARG A 57 12.14 4.95 -9.58
CA ARG A 57 12.34 6.22 -8.88
C ARG A 57 11.56 6.25 -7.57
N THR A 58 10.23 6.27 -7.65
CA THR A 58 9.33 6.34 -6.50
C THR A 58 8.30 5.23 -6.56
N ALA A 59 8.17 4.48 -5.47
CA ALA A 59 7.07 3.55 -5.25
C ALA A 59 6.17 4.03 -4.10
N ILE A 60 4.90 3.63 -4.13
CA ILE A 60 3.92 3.88 -3.07
C ILE A 60 3.33 2.53 -2.66
N ASP A 61 3.32 2.27 -1.34
CA ASP A 61 2.75 1.07 -0.72
C ASP A 61 1.57 1.49 0.17
N ILE A 62 0.36 1.19 -0.25
CA ILE A 62 -0.88 1.58 0.43
C ILE A 62 -1.48 0.34 1.08
N GLY A 63 -1.49 0.31 2.42
CA GLY A 63 -1.74 -0.87 3.23
C GLY A 63 -0.44 -1.66 3.49
N CYS A 64 0.60 -0.95 3.92
CA CYS A 64 1.95 -1.53 4.03
C CYS A 64 2.13 -2.49 5.22
N ARG A 65 1.23 -2.48 6.19
CA ARG A 65 1.21 -3.40 7.34
C ARG A 65 2.58 -3.58 7.99
N LEU A 66 3.13 -4.79 7.97
CA LEU A 66 4.46 -5.13 8.52
C LEU A 66 5.61 -4.79 7.56
N GLY A 67 5.31 -4.29 6.36
CA GLY A 67 6.30 -3.98 5.34
C GLY A 67 6.64 -5.14 4.41
N GLU A 68 5.75 -6.14 4.29
CA GLU A 68 5.95 -7.33 3.46
C GLU A 68 6.26 -6.98 2.01
N PHE A 69 5.45 -6.07 1.46
CA PHE A 69 5.61 -5.62 0.07
C PHE A 69 6.69 -4.54 -0.04
N THR A 70 6.69 -3.58 0.91
CA THR A 70 7.72 -2.52 0.99
C THR A 70 9.13 -3.12 1.00
N CYS A 71 9.36 -4.21 1.75
CA CYS A 71 10.64 -4.91 1.83
C CYS A 71 11.13 -5.40 0.45
N GLN A 72 10.23 -5.81 -0.44
CA GLN A 72 10.61 -6.23 -1.79
C GLN A 72 10.95 -5.02 -2.67
N MET A 73 10.12 -3.97 -2.62
CA MET A 73 10.31 -2.76 -3.43
C MET A 73 11.61 -2.01 -3.12
N GLN A 74 12.06 -2.00 -1.85
CA GLN A 74 13.25 -1.23 -1.45
C GLN A 74 14.56 -1.73 -2.09
N ARG A 75 14.57 -2.94 -2.69
CA ARG A 75 15.72 -3.42 -3.46
C ARG A 75 15.97 -2.56 -4.70
N ASP A 76 14.91 -2.16 -5.35
CA ASP A 76 14.93 -1.55 -6.67
C ASP A 76 14.67 -0.04 -6.61
N PHE A 77 13.71 0.40 -5.79
CA PHE A 77 13.28 1.80 -5.77
C PHE A 77 14.18 2.70 -4.93
N ARG A 78 14.37 3.93 -5.42
CA ARG A 78 15.16 4.96 -4.72
C ARG A 78 14.44 5.53 -3.51
N ARG A 79 13.10 5.59 -3.56
CA ARG A 79 12.23 6.15 -2.53
C ARG A 79 10.91 5.40 -2.48
N ILE A 80 10.41 5.17 -1.28
CA ILE A 80 9.12 4.53 -1.07
C ILE A 80 8.32 5.35 -0.06
N TYR A 81 7.04 5.55 -0.37
CA TYR A 81 6.07 6.12 0.54
C TYR A 81 5.10 5.01 0.97
N ALA A 82 5.08 4.69 2.25
CA ALA A 82 4.30 3.59 2.81
C ALA A 82 3.18 4.14 3.71
N PHE A 83 1.97 3.64 3.52
CA PHE A 83 0.78 4.09 4.24
C PHE A 83 0.13 2.94 4.99
N ASP A 84 -0.12 3.12 6.29
CA ASP A 84 -0.95 2.26 7.11
C ASP A 84 -1.48 3.05 8.31
N PRO A 85 -2.77 3.00 8.63
CA PRO A 85 -3.33 3.69 9.79
C PRO A 85 -2.85 3.13 11.12
N ASN A 86 -2.37 1.89 11.12
CA ASN A 86 -1.82 1.25 12.31
C ASN A 86 -0.31 1.43 12.38
N LEU A 87 0.19 1.63 13.60
CA LEU A 87 1.63 1.66 13.83
C LEU A 87 2.12 0.24 14.12
N TRP A 88 2.42 -0.49 13.08
CA TRP A 88 3.03 -1.81 13.18
C TRP A 88 4.50 -1.65 13.54
N ARG A 89 4.85 -1.82 14.82
CA ARG A 89 6.23 -1.66 15.30
C ARG A 89 7.26 -2.50 14.56
N PRO A 90 6.96 -3.74 14.11
CA PRO A 90 7.89 -4.54 13.32
C PRO A 90 8.27 -3.94 11.98
N PHE A 91 7.45 -3.05 11.41
CA PHE A 91 7.74 -2.37 10.15
C PHE A 91 9.17 -1.83 10.08
N ARG A 92 9.66 -1.19 11.14
CA ARG A 92 10.99 -0.59 11.21
C ARG A 92 12.15 -1.60 11.14
N TYR A 93 11.91 -2.87 11.47
CA TYR A 93 12.89 -3.95 11.34
C TYR A 93 12.91 -4.56 9.95
N ASN A 94 11.82 -4.39 9.20
CA ASN A 94 11.59 -5.00 7.90
C ASN A 94 11.97 -4.08 6.73
N VAL A 95 12.13 -2.77 6.98
CA VAL A 95 12.36 -1.79 5.91
C VAL A 95 13.49 -0.82 6.25
N ASP A 96 14.25 -0.40 5.23
CA ASP A 96 15.26 0.64 5.33
C ASP A 96 14.60 2.03 5.43
N LEU A 97 14.59 2.59 6.61
CA LEU A 97 13.98 3.90 6.88
C LEU A 97 14.75 5.08 6.26
N ASN A 98 15.93 4.87 5.65
CA ASN A 98 16.60 5.87 4.82
C ASN A 98 15.94 6.00 3.44
N LYS A 99 15.26 4.96 2.96
CA LYS A 99 14.56 4.92 1.67
C LYS A 99 13.04 5.02 1.81
N VAL A 100 12.49 4.60 2.97
CA VAL A 100 11.06 4.43 3.20
C VAL A 100 10.52 5.50 4.15
N MET A 101 9.55 6.27 3.71
CA MET A 101 8.78 7.19 4.54
C MET A 101 7.41 6.60 4.85
N HIS A 102 7.16 6.32 6.12
CA HIS A 102 5.90 5.75 6.60
C HIS A 102 4.94 6.86 7.07
N TYR A 103 3.69 6.79 6.61
CA TYR A 103 2.61 7.70 7.00
C TYR A 103 1.52 6.92 7.73
N ARG A 104 1.23 7.35 8.95
CA ARG A 104 0.20 6.74 9.78
C ARG A 104 -1.18 7.34 9.50
N CYS A 105 -1.74 7.00 8.34
CA CYS A 105 -3.09 7.38 7.92
C CYS A 105 -3.64 6.38 6.91
N ALA A 106 -4.94 6.38 6.72
CA ALA A 106 -5.58 5.71 5.60
C ALA A 106 -5.61 6.64 4.36
N LEU A 107 -5.75 6.04 3.18
CA LEU A 107 -6.06 6.74 1.95
C LEU A 107 -7.46 6.35 1.46
N GLY A 108 -8.17 7.31 0.86
CA GLY A 108 -9.53 7.11 0.36
C GLY A 108 -9.95 8.20 -0.62
N ASP A 109 -11.26 8.31 -0.84
CA ASP A 109 -11.87 9.25 -1.79
C ASP A 109 -12.20 10.62 -1.20
N GLU A 110 -12.10 10.79 0.12
CA GLU A 110 -12.33 12.06 0.80
C GLU A 110 -11.43 12.25 2.02
N VAL A 111 -11.32 13.50 2.49
CA VAL A 111 -10.61 13.83 3.73
C VAL A 111 -11.60 13.77 4.88
N CYS A 112 -11.50 12.75 5.71
CA CYS A 112 -12.40 12.50 6.83
C CYS A 112 -11.68 11.74 7.95
N ASP A 113 -12.42 11.42 9.00
CA ASP A 113 -12.04 10.42 9.98
C ASP A 113 -12.97 9.21 9.84
N ILE A 114 -12.42 8.01 9.91
CA ILE A 114 -13.20 6.77 9.93
C ILE A 114 -12.92 6.00 11.22
N GLU A 115 -13.89 5.20 11.63
CA GLU A 115 -13.70 4.23 12.72
C GLU A 115 -13.24 2.90 12.12
N MET A 116 -12.10 2.41 12.58
CA MET A 116 -11.56 1.10 12.20
C MET A 116 -11.52 0.19 13.42
N PHE A 117 -11.88 -1.06 13.19
CA PHE A 117 -11.87 -2.11 14.20
C PHE A 117 -10.56 -2.91 14.12
N GLY A 118 -9.87 -3.03 15.24
CA GLY A 118 -8.80 -4.03 15.44
C GLY A 118 -7.68 -4.13 14.40
N GLY A 119 -7.55 -3.16 13.49
CA GLY A 119 -6.50 -3.15 12.47
C GLY A 119 -6.88 -3.69 11.09
N THR A 120 -8.10 -4.25 10.96
CA THR A 120 -8.70 -4.61 9.67
C THR A 120 -10.14 -4.14 9.65
N HIS A 121 -10.74 -3.93 8.46
CA HIS A 121 -12.16 -3.65 8.33
C HIS A 121 -13.07 -4.85 8.67
N SER A 122 -12.51 -6.04 8.85
CA SER A 122 -13.28 -7.24 9.15
C SER A 122 -13.78 -7.24 10.59
N SER A 123 -15.07 -7.15 10.72
CA SER A 123 -15.88 -7.12 11.93
C SER A 123 -15.94 -8.48 12.63
N SER A 124 -14.88 -8.98 13.20
CA SER A 124 -14.99 -10.18 14.02
C SER A 124 -14.14 -10.09 15.29
N SER A 125 -14.89 -9.98 16.38
CA SER A 125 -14.54 -10.22 17.78
C SER A 125 -13.65 -9.20 18.51
N GLY A 126 -14.30 -8.27 19.26
CA GLY A 126 -13.85 -7.88 20.61
C GLY A 126 -12.67 -6.89 20.71
N GLY A 127 -12.39 -6.07 19.73
CA GLY A 127 -11.37 -5.02 19.80
C GLY A 127 -11.95 -3.60 19.93
N ASP A 128 -11.16 -2.65 20.39
CA ASP A 128 -11.56 -1.25 20.48
C ASP A 128 -11.59 -0.61 19.08
N PHE A 129 -12.61 0.21 18.83
CA PHE A 129 -12.67 1.08 17.67
C PHE A 129 -11.61 2.18 17.79
N LYS A 130 -10.94 2.45 16.70
CA LYS A 130 -9.95 3.50 16.61
C LYS A 130 -10.33 4.48 15.51
N THR A 131 -10.37 5.75 15.83
CA THR A 131 -10.52 6.80 14.82
C THR A 131 -9.22 6.97 14.04
N VAL A 132 -9.33 6.93 12.71
CA VAL A 132 -8.22 6.99 11.78
C VAL A 132 -8.44 8.11 10.78
N PRO A 133 -7.45 9.00 10.59
CA PRO A 133 -7.53 10.04 9.57
C PRO A 133 -7.38 9.44 8.18
N VAL A 134 -8.24 9.86 7.27
CA VAL A 134 -8.22 9.53 5.83
C VAL A 134 -7.77 10.77 5.04
N TYR A 135 -6.90 10.55 4.08
CA TYR A 135 -6.46 11.56 3.10
C TYR A 135 -6.64 11.02 1.69
N THR A 136 -6.49 11.87 0.68
CA THR A 136 -6.46 11.42 -0.71
C THR A 136 -5.02 11.35 -1.21
N LEU A 137 -4.70 10.38 -2.08
CA LEU A 137 -3.33 10.22 -2.58
C LEU A 137 -2.82 11.49 -3.26
N ASP A 138 -3.67 12.13 -4.04
CA ASP A 138 -3.29 13.33 -4.81
C ASP A 138 -2.92 14.54 -3.94
N MET A 139 -3.33 14.58 -2.66
CA MET A 139 -2.93 15.68 -1.77
C MET A 139 -1.43 15.71 -1.48
N PHE A 140 -0.76 14.55 -1.48
CA PHE A 140 0.68 14.45 -1.19
C PHE A 140 1.56 14.97 -2.32
N ASP A 141 1.05 15.08 -3.54
CA ASP A 141 1.76 15.57 -4.74
C ASP A 141 3.14 14.91 -4.92
N PHE A 142 3.24 13.59 -4.67
CA PHE A 142 4.46 12.83 -4.85
C PHE A 142 4.96 12.94 -6.29
N LYS A 143 6.29 12.92 -6.45
CA LYS A 143 6.95 13.08 -7.74
C LYS A 143 7.51 11.75 -8.23
N ASP A 144 7.54 11.63 -9.57
CA ASP A 144 8.19 10.50 -10.24
C ASP A 144 7.68 9.13 -9.80
N VAL A 145 6.35 9.01 -9.65
CA VAL A 145 5.70 7.78 -9.21
C VAL A 145 5.70 6.76 -10.35
N ASP A 146 6.43 5.68 -10.17
CA ASP A 146 6.58 4.61 -11.17
C ASP A 146 5.81 3.34 -10.79
N TYR A 147 5.42 3.22 -9.52
CA TYR A 147 4.79 2.02 -8.98
C TYR A 147 3.85 2.34 -7.82
N ILE A 148 2.69 1.69 -7.77
CA ILE A 148 1.75 1.77 -6.65
C ILE A 148 1.26 0.36 -6.30
N LYS A 149 1.40 -0.06 -5.03
CA LYS A 149 0.70 -1.23 -4.46
C LYS A 149 -0.49 -0.72 -3.66
N ILE A 150 -1.64 -1.35 -3.82
CA ILE A 150 -2.86 -1.04 -3.07
C ILE A 150 -3.44 -2.34 -2.52
N ASP A 151 -3.55 -2.40 -1.19
CA ASP A 151 -4.08 -3.53 -0.45
C ASP A 151 -4.67 -2.97 0.85
N VAL A 152 -5.93 -2.59 0.82
CA VAL A 152 -6.60 -1.81 1.87
C VAL A 152 -7.96 -2.39 2.24
N GLU A 153 -8.10 -3.71 2.03
CA GLU A 153 -9.22 -4.49 2.53
C GLU A 153 -10.59 -3.92 2.09
N GLY A 154 -10.71 -3.68 0.76
CA GLY A 154 -11.94 -3.22 0.11
C GLY A 154 -12.02 -1.72 -0.21
N PHE A 155 -11.06 -0.89 0.23
CA PHE A 155 -11.02 0.54 -0.07
C PHE A 155 -10.27 0.89 -1.38
N GLU A 156 -9.79 -0.09 -2.14
CA GLU A 156 -8.91 0.10 -3.29
C GLU A 156 -9.50 1.07 -4.32
N LYS A 157 -10.77 0.91 -4.67
CA LYS A 157 -11.45 1.82 -5.61
C LYS A 157 -11.54 3.24 -5.08
N LYS A 158 -11.82 3.43 -3.77
CA LYS A 158 -11.88 4.76 -3.15
C LYS A 158 -10.53 5.47 -3.21
N VAL A 159 -9.43 4.74 -2.97
CA VAL A 159 -8.07 5.27 -3.14
C VAL A 159 -7.85 5.74 -4.58
N LEU A 160 -8.22 4.92 -5.58
CA LEU A 160 -8.02 5.22 -6.99
C LEU A 160 -8.84 6.43 -7.48
N LEU A 161 -10.06 6.61 -6.97
CA LEU A 161 -10.94 7.75 -7.34
C LEU A 161 -10.30 9.12 -7.06
N ARG A 162 -9.37 9.20 -6.11
CA ARG A 162 -8.66 10.43 -5.76
C ARG A 162 -7.14 10.32 -5.92
N ALA A 163 -6.72 9.46 -6.85
CA ALA A 163 -5.35 9.31 -7.32
C ALA A 163 -5.19 9.75 -8.79
N GLN A 164 -6.24 10.23 -9.43
CA GLN A 164 -6.29 10.45 -10.89
C GLN A 164 -5.18 11.36 -11.39
N ARG A 165 -4.88 12.47 -10.67
CA ARG A 165 -3.79 13.36 -11.03
C ARG A 165 -2.43 12.66 -11.05
N THR A 166 -2.18 11.81 -10.05
CA THR A 166 -0.96 11.00 -9.97
C THR A 166 -0.92 9.96 -11.10
N LEU A 167 -2.05 9.27 -11.35
CA LEU A 167 -2.16 8.26 -12.41
C LEU A 167 -1.95 8.87 -13.80
N ASP A 168 -2.57 10.02 -14.09
CA ASP A 168 -2.45 10.68 -15.40
C ASP A 168 -1.09 11.28 -15.63
N ARG A 169 -0.46 11.80 -14.58
CA ARG A 169 0.83 12.44 -14.69
C ARG A 169 1.99 11.46 -14.87
N TYR A 170 1.95 10.32 -14.20
CA TYR A 170 3.11 9.43 -14.10
C TYR A 170 2.88 8.08 -14.75
N ASN A 171 1.62 7.69 -14.98
CA ASN A 171 1.26 6.40 -15.55
C ASN A 171 1.98 5.22 -14.85
N PRO A 172 1.88 5.12 -13.51
CA PRO A 172 2.60 4.09 -12.76
C PRO A 172 2.08 2.69 -13.07
N LEU A 173 2.92 1.67 -12.92
CA LEU A 173 2.45 0.31 -12.77
C LEU A 173 1.69 0.20 -11.45
N ILE A 174 0.55 -0.50 -11.45
CA ILE A 174 -0.26 -0.70 -10.26
C ILE A 174 -0.37 -2.19 -9.96
N VAL A 175 -0.11 -2.59 -8.72
CA VAL A 175 -0.52 -3.88 -8.17
C VAL A 175 -1.65 -3.64 -7.18
N ILE A 176 -2.79 -4.27 -7.44
CA ILE A 176 -3.98 -4.10 -6.61
C ILE A 176 -4.47 -5.45 -6.11
N GLU A 177 -4.69 -5.58 -4.81
CA GLU A 177 -5.36 -6.75 -4.25
C GLU A 177 -6.87 -6.63 -4.39
N GLN A 178 -7.51 -7.68 -4.90
CA GLN A 178 -8.95 -7.78 -5.08
C GLN A 178 -9.40 -9.17 -4.64
N ASN A 179 -9.34 -9.41 -3.33
CA ASN A 179 -9.79 -10.64 -2.70
C ASN A 179 -11.33 -10.63 -2.47
N HIS A 180 -11.81 -11.41 -1.53
CA HIS A 180 -13.24 -11.50 -1.18
C HIS A 180 -13.70 -10.40 -0.20
N VAL A 181 -12.81 -9.56 0.29
CA VAL A 181 -13.16 -8.43 1.17
C VAL A 181 -13.69 -7.29 0.30
N VAL A 182 -14.96 -7.01 0.43
CA VAL A 182 -15.69 -6.03 -0.40
C VAL A 182 -16.51 -5.14 0.52
N LEU A 183 -16.45 -3.83 0.29
CA LEU A 183 -17.33 -2.88 1.00
C LEU A 183 -18.78 -3.07 0.60
N GLU A 184 -19.70 -2.78 1.52
CA GLU A 184 -21.14 -2.83 1.25
C GLU A 184 -21.49 -1.95 0.03
N GLY A 185 -22.19 -2.55 -0.93
CA GLY A 185 -22.59 -1.88 -2.18
C GLY A 185 -21.51 -1.86 -3.28
N GLU A 186 -20.30 -2.34 -3.03
CA GLU A 186 -19.26 -2.47 -4.05
C GLU A 186 -19.21 -3.90 -4.62
N ARG A 187 -18.58 -4.05 -5.79
CA ARG A 187 -18.31 -5.36 -6.41
C ARG A 187 -16.86 -5.77 -6.17
N GLN A 188 -16.60 -7.07 -6.08
CA GLN A 188 -15.28 -7.63 -5.79
C GLN A 188 -14.16 -7.05 -6.67
N TYR A 189 -14.40 -6.82 -7.95
CA TYR A 189 -13.41 -6.31 -8.90
C TYR A 189 -13.59 -4.84 -9.27
N ALA A 190 -14.28 -4.07 -8.43
CA ALA A 190 -14.65 -2.69 -8.73
C ALA A 190 -13.43 -1.77 -8.96
N ALA A 191 -12.31 -2.00 -8.28
CA ALA A 191 -11.10 -1.22 -8.47
C ALA A 191 -10.37 -1.60 -9.76
N LYS A 192 -10.32 -2.89 -10.10
CA LYS A 192 -9.76 -3.37 -11.39
C LYS A 192 -10.58 -2.82 -12.56
N GLU A 193 -11.91 -2.92 -12.50
CA GLU A 193 -12.81 -2.38 -13.54
C GLU A 193 -12.65 -0.85 -13.69
N PHE A 194 -12.47 -0.13 -12.59
CA PHE A 194 -12.17 1.30 -12.63
C PHE A 194 -10.85 1.57 -13.38
N LEU A 195 -9.77 0.84 -13.06
CA LEU A 195 -8.50 0.98 -13.77
C LEU A 195 -8.64 0.67 -15.27
N GLU A 196 -9.38 -0.38 -15.62
CA GLU A 196 -9.66 -0.73 -17.03
C GLU A 196 -10.43 0.40 -17.74
N SER A 197 -11.39 1.04 -17.06
CA SER A 197 -12.17 2.16 -17.63
C SER A 197 -11.33 3.41 -17.94
N ILE A 198 -10.16 3.56 -17.31
CA ILE A 198 -9.22 4.66 -17.54
C ILE A 198 -7.97 4.23 -18.34
N GLY A 199 -8.05 3.08 -19.02
CA GLY A 199 -7.06 2.63 -19.99
C GLY A 199 -5.94 1.73 -19.44
N TYR A 200 -6.03 1.27 -18.18
CA TYR A 200 -5.15 0.22 -17.70
C TYR A 200 -5.58 -1.15 -18.22
N ARG A 201 -4.62 -2.06 -18.38
CA ARG A 201 -4.88 -3.46 -18.71
C ARG A 201 -4.14 -4.38 -17.75
N GLN A 202 -4.72 -5.52 -17.44
CA GLN A 202 -4.07 -6.57 -16.67
C GLN A 202 -2.96 -7.22 -17.50
N VAL A 203 -1.78 -7.41 -16.90
CA VAL A 203 -0.63 -8.11 -17.52
C VAL A 203 -0.21 -9.35 -16.77
N ALA A 204 -0.52 -9.43 -15.47
CA ALA A 204 -0.29 -10.61 -14.65
C ALA A 204 -1.28 -10.65 -13.48
N VAL A 205 -1.35 -11.79 -12.83
CA VAL A 205 -2.08 -12.02 -11.58
C VAL A 205 -1.33 -13.11 -10.79
N ASP A 206 -1.35 -13.03 -9.46
CA ASP A 206 -0.72 -14.04 -8.60
C ASP A 206 -1.50 -15.36 -8.62
N ASP A 207 -0.90 -16.43 -8.07
CA ASP A 207 -1.46 -17.78 -8.08
C ASP A 207 -2.80 -17.89 -7.31
N ARG A 208 -3.07 -16.97 -6.38
CA ARG A 208 -4.34 -16.88 -5.64
C ARG A 208 -5.44 -16.21 -6.46
N GLY A 209 -5.09 -15.49 -7.54
CA GLY A 209 -6.02 -14.67 -8.28
C GLY A 209 -6.44 -13.38 -7.56
N TRP A 210 -5.60 -12.86 -6.66
CA TRP A 210 -5.90 -11.70 -5.81
C TRP A 210 -5.10 -10.46 -6.17
N ASP A 211 -3.80 -10.59 -6.42
CA ASP A 211 -2.92 -9.47 -6.78
C ASP A 211 -2.87 -9.29 -8.29
N PHE A 212 -3.58 -8.31 -8.80
CA PHE A 212 -3.62 -7.97 -10.21
C PHE A 212 -2.56 -6.94 -10.57
N VAL A 213 -1.73 -7.24 -11.57
CA VAL A 213 -0.73 -6.32 -12.11
C VAL A 213 -1.32 -5.58 -13.30
N MET A 214 -1.46 -4.26 -13.15
CA MET A 214 -2.12 -3.38 -14.10
C MET A 214 -1.13 -2.38 -14.69
N VAL A 215 -1.15 -2.23 -16.01
CA VAL A 215 -0.31 -1.26 -16.74
C VAL A 215 -1.15 -0.43 -17.70
N ARG A 216 -0.70 0.78 -17.96
CA ARG A 216 -1.24 1.65 -19.01
C ARG A 216 -0.08 2.09 -19.92
N ASP A 217 -0.27 2.04 -21.25
CA ASP A 217 0.74 2.40 -22.26
C ASP A 217 0.97 3.89 -22.41
#